data_88831aed2a3c78374edf11f88940babe
#
_entry.id   88831aed2a3c78374edf11f88940babe
#
_cell.length_a   1.000
_cell.length_b   1.000
_cell.length_c   1.000
_cell.angle_alpha   90.00
_cell.angle_beta   90.00
_cell.angle_gamma   90.00
#
_symmetry.space_group_name_H-M   'P 1'
#
loop_
_entity.id
_entity.type
_entity.pdbx_description
1 polymer ?
#
loop_
_entity_poly.entity_id
_entity_poly.type
_entity_poly.pdbx_seq_one_letter_code
_entity_poly.pdbx_strand_id
1 'polypeptide(L)'
;SPDRKVRFVSQGVTRLTGYTPEHFMGPDGMGLLALVHPDDRAHVSETLENALRKKEPFELTYRIITSWNEEKWVWEQGAGVHAGGAGEQAPLLVEGFINDVTEKQKQDNTIRQENKELRERLKARCSGDIVGNSPQITAVFDLIAKAAAVDDNVVVYGESGTGKELAARAIHDGSSRYQQPFVAVNCGAIPESLFESELFGYKKGAFTGATADKKGYLDQADGGTLFLDELGEISLMGQVKLLRA
;
A
#
# COMPACT_ATOMS: atom_id res chain seq x y z
N SER A 1 -25.26 -1.70 32.09
CA SER A 1 -26.70 -1.49 31.86
C SER A 1 -26.88 -0.91 30.43
N PRO A 2 -27.75 -1.43 29.56
CA PRO A 2 -27.93 -0.93 28.21
C PRO A 2 -28.48 0.51 28.13
N ASP A 3 -28.99 1.06 29.23
CA ASP A 3 -29.61 2.40 29.30
C ASP A 3 -28.59 3.48 29.71
N ARG A 4 -27.62 3.77 28.87
CA ARG A 4 -26.73 4.91 29.08
C ARG A 4 -27.47 6.20 28.69
N LYS A 5 -28.04 6.88 29.68
CA LYS A 5 -28.72 8.17 29.47
C LYS A 5 -27.70 9.27 29.17
N VAL A 6 -27.97 9.99 28.11
CA VAL A 6 -27.18 11.17 27.72
C VAL A 6 -27.51 12.33 28.65
N ARG A 7 -26.53 12.88 29.36
CA ARG A 7 -26.68 14.05 30.23
C ARG A 7 -26.50 15.36 29.48
N PHE A 8 -25.59 15.37 28.54
CA PHE A 8 -25.27 16.52 27.74
C PHE A 8 -24.82 16.09 26.36
N VAL A 9 -25.26 16.80 25.35
CA VAL A 9 -24.75 16.69 23.98
C VAL A 9 -24.78 18.09 23.35
N SER A 10 -23.74 18.42 22.60
CA SER A 10 -23.63 19.73 21.94
C SER A 10 -24.58 19.84 20.72
N GLN A 11 -24.83 21.07 20.27
CA GLN A 11 -25.62 21.37 19.06
C GLN A 11 -25.05 20.69 17.79
N GLY A 12 -23.77 20.30 17.80
CA GLY A 12 -23.13 19.56 16.71
C GLY A 12 -23.79 18.24 16.36
N VAL A 13 -24.48 17.62 17.33
CA VAL A 13 -25.20 16.35 17.13
C VAL A 13 -26.25 16.47 16.05
N THR A 14 -26.93 17.61 15.92
CA THR A 14 -27.97 17.81 14.91
C THR A 14 -27.39 17.72 13.50
N ARG A 15 -26.22 18.31 13.27
CA ARG A 15 -25.55 18.26 11.98
C ARG A 15 -25.00 16.88 11.66
N LEU A 16 -24.58 16.14 12.69
CA LEU A 16 -24.04 14.78 12.53
C LEU A 16 -25.15 13.76 12.27
N THR A 17 -26.23 13.81 13.05
CA THR A 17 -27.23 12.72 13.12
C THR A 17 -28.60 13.11 12.62
N GLY A 18 -28.91 14.41 12.48
CA GLY A 18 -30.22 14.92 12.15
C GLY A 18 -31.19 15.03 13.34
N TYR A 19 -30.83 14.51 14.51
CA TYR A 19 -31.61 14.61 15.73
C TYR A 19 -31.15 15.83 16.54
N THR A 20 -32.09 16.55 17.17
CA THR A 20 -31.73 17.66 18.05
C THR A 20 -31.24 17.15 19.42
N PRO A 21 -30.52 17.97 20.20
CA PRO A 21 -30.07 17.57 21.54
C PRO A 21 -31.17 17.03 22.45
N GLU A 22 -32.39 17.57 22.35
CA GLU A 22 -33.56 17.18 23.13
C GLU A 22 -33.96 15.72 22.92
N HIS A 23 -33.69 15.15 21.75
CA HIS A 23 -33.98 13.73 21.47
C HIS A 23 -33.09 12.78 22.29
N PHE A 24 -31.92 13.25 22.74
CA PHE A 24 -30.97 12.45 23.51
C PHE A 24 -31.09 12.68 25.03
N MET A 25 -31.54 13.87 25.41
CA MET A 25 -31.59 14.28 26.81
C MET A 25 -32.99 14.02 27.42
N GLY A 26 -33.01 13.74 28.72
CA GLY A 26 -34.26 13.54 29.46
C GLY A 26 -34.54 12.09 29.85
N PRO A 27 -35.69 11.86 30.54
CA PRO A 27 -36.03 10.51 31.05
C PRO A 27 -36.19 9.46 29.97
N ASP A 28 -36.74 9.88 28.82
CA ASP A 28 -37.04 9.03 27.66
C ASP A 28 -36.10 9.30 26.50
N GLY A 29 -34.95 9.94 26.77
CA GLY A 29 -33.96 10.29 25.76
C GLY A 29 -33.34 9.04 25.10
N MET A 30 -33.13 9.13 23.78
CA MET A 30 -32.52 8.08 23.00
C MET A 30 -31.02 7.96 23.37
N GLY A 31 -30.55 6.76 23.70
CA GLY A 31 -29.11 6.52 23.91
C GLY A 31 -28.34 6.57 22.60
N LEU A 32 -27.09 7.03 22.61
CA LEU A 32 -26.21 7.07 21.41
C LEU A 32 -26.06 5.69 20.74
N LEU A 33 -26.10 4.61 21.51
CA LEU A 33 -26.02 3.23 20.99
C LEU A 33 -27.20 2.87 20.06
N ALA A 34 -28.34 3.57 20.17
CA ALA A 34 -29.47 3.34 19.28
C ALA A 34 -29.15 3.74 17.81
N LEU A 35 -28.27 4.71 17.63
CA LEU A 35 -27.80 5.15 16.30
C LEU A 35 -26.76 4.23 15.69
N VAL A 36 -26.08 3.41 16.49
CA VAL A 36 -25.01 2.51 15.99
C VAL A 36 -25.61 1.49 15.04
N HIS A 37 -24.93 1.32 13.90
CA HIS A 37 -25.32 0.29 12.90
C HIS A 37 -25.45 -1.09 13.57
N PRO A 38 -26.46 -1.89 13.25
CA PRO A 38 -26.69 -3.19 13.92
C PRO A 38 -25.48 -4.09 14.00
N ASP A 39 -24.70 -4.19 12.90
CA ASP A 39 -23.50 -5.04 12.82
C ASP A 39 -22.39 -4.58 13.77
N ASP A 40 -22.30 -3.28 14.08
CA ASP A 40 -21.21 -2.69 14.86
C ASP A 40 -21.55 -2.60 16.36
N ARG A 41 -22.82 -2.79 16.74
CA ARG A 41 -23.29 -2.65 18.14
C ARG A 41 -22.55 -3.53 19.13
N ALA A 42 -22.33 -4.78 18.79
CA ALA A 42 -21.65 -5.74 19.68
C ALA A 42 -20.20 -5.28 19.96
N HIS A 43 -19.47 -4.92 18.91
CA HIS A 43 -18.10 -4.45 19.00
C HIS A 43 -17.98 -3.14 19.80
N VAL A 44 -18.84 -2.16 19.52
CA VAL A 44 -18.86 -0.88 20.24
C VAL A 44 -19.16 -1.08 21.73
N SER A 45 -20.16 -1.90 22.05
CA SER A 45 -20.53 -2.18 23.46
C SER A 45 -19.41 -2.87 24.22
N GLU A 46 -18.80 -3.90 23.64
CA GLU A 46 -17.71 -4.66 24.25
C GLU A 46 -16.48 -3.78 24.50
N THR A 47 -16.08 -2.97 23.51
CA THR A 47 -14.91 -2.10 23.64
C THR A 47 -15.13 -1.04 24.71
N LEU A 48 -16.29 -0.39 24.74
CA LEU A 48 -16.67 0.57 25.76
C LEU A 48 -16.67 -0.05 27.17
N GLU A 49 -17.25 -1.24 27.35
CA GLU A 49 -17.29 -1.94 28.65
C GLU A 49 -15.88 -2.31 29.12
N ASN A 50 -15.05 -2.79 28.22
CA ASN A 50 -13.66 -3.13 28.54
C ASN A 50 -12.85 -1.90 28.96
N ALA A 51 -12.95 -0.78 28.22
CA ALA A 51 -12.27 0.46 28.56
C ALA A 51 -12.72 1.02 29.92
N LEU A 52 -14.03 1.05 30.19
CA LEU A 52 -14.58 1.51 31.47
C LEU A 52 -14.15 0.64 32.63
N ARG A 53 -14.09 -0.69 32.46
CA ARG A 53 -13.63 -1.63 33.49
C ARG A 53 -12.15 -1.42 33.83
N LYS A 54 -11.32 -1.15 32.80
CA LYS A 54 -9.89 -0.89 32.96
C LYS A 54 -9.56 0.53 33.38
N LYS A 55 -10.52 1.44 33.33
CA LYS A 55 -10.36 2.89 33.57
C LYS A 55 -9.40 3.52 32.54
N GLU A 56 -9.42 3.03 31.32
CA GLU A 56 -8.61 3.52 30.19
C GLU A 56 -9.46 4.36 29.25
N PRO A 57 -8.88 5.35 28.55
CA PRO A 57 -9.56 6.01 27.44
C PRO A 57 -9.82 5.00 26.30
N PHE A 58 -10.86 5.27 25.52
CA PHE A 58 -11.19 4.47 24.34
C PHE A 58 -11.19 5.32 23.09
N GLU A 59 -10.95 4.66 21.98
CA GLU A 59 -11.02 5.20 20.63
C GLU A 59 -11.70 4.15 19.74
N LEU A 60 -12.73 4.57 19.00
CA LEU A 60 -13.55 3.71 18.18
C LEU A 60 -13.88 4.37 16.85
N THR A 61 -13.90 3.58 15.79
CA THR A 61 -14.48 3.98 14.49
C THR A 61 -15.58 3.00 14.15
N TYR A 62 -16.80 3.50 13.94
CA TYR A 62 -17.97 2.69 13.69
C TYR A 62 -19.00 3.43 12.84
N ARG A 63 -20.02 2.73 12.37
CA ARG A 63 -21.12 3.29 11.58
C ARG A 63 -22.28 3.68 12.46
N ILE A 64 -22.90 4.80 12.11
CA ILE A 64 -24.20 5.24 12.66
C ILE A 64 -25.22 5.36 11.54
N ILE A 65 -26.49 5.23 11.92
CA ILE A 65 -27.63 5.49 11.04
C ILE A 65 -28.27 6.79 11.50
N THR A 66 -28.32 7.77 10.60
CA THR A 66 -28.90 9.10 10.87
C THR A 66 -30.42 9.09 10.82
N SER A 67 -31.07 10.20 11.23
CA SER A 67 -32.54 10.38 11.11
C SER A 67 -33.02 10.36 9.65
N TRP A 68 -32.14 10.61 8.70
CA TRP A 68 -32.41 10.54 7.25
C TRP A 68 -32.20 9.14 6.67
N ASN A 69 -31.95 8.14 7.53
CA ASN A 69 -31.58 6.78 7.14
C ASN A 69 -30.30 6.69 6.31
N GLU A 70 -29.37 7.63 6.53
CA GLU A 70 -28.06 7.62 5.91
C GLU A 70 -27.05 6.96 6.84
N GLU A 71 -26.16 6.14 6.27
CA GLU A 71 -25.03 5.56 6.98
C GLU A 71 -23.86 6.55 7.00
N LYS A 72 -23.33 6.86 8.19
CA LYS A 72 -22.15 7.68 8.39
C LYS A 72 -21.11 6.96 9.22
N TRP A 73 -19.85 7.14 8.86
CA TRP A 73 -18.73 6.70 9.68
C TRP A 73 -18.38 7.78 10.70
N VAL A 74 -18.28 7.37 11.95
CA VAL A 74 -17.88 8.26 13.03
C VAL A 74 -16.66 7.72 13.74
N TRP A 75 -15.81 8.63 14.18
CA TRP A 75 -14.70 8.36 15.07
C TRP A 75 -15.01 8.97 16.42
N GLU A 76 -15.02 8.13 17.46
CA GLU A 76 -15.32 8.50 18.84
C GLU A 76 -14.08 8.30 19.69
N GLN A 77 -13.76 9.30 20.51
CA GLN A 77 -12.77 9.21 21.56
C GLN A 77 -13.38 9.67 22.88
N GLY A 78 -13.17 8.89 23.94
CA GLY A 78 -13.73 9.23 25.24
C GLY A 78 -13.06 8.49 26.39
N ALA A 79 -13.49 8.82 27.60
CA ALA A 79 -13.02 8.20 28.83
C ALA A 79 -14.12 8.12 29.87
N GLY A 80 -13.97 7.19 30.81
CA GLY A 80 -14.81 7.11 31.99
C GLY A 80 -14.39 8.16 33.02
N VAL A 81 -15.34 9.02 33.47
CA VAL A 81 -15.13 10.00 34.55
C VAL A 81 -16.08 9.77 35.66
N HIS A 82 -15.64 10.02 36.91
CA HIS A 82 -16.51 9.95 38.08
C HIS A 82 -17.18 11.31 38.31
N ALA A 83 -18.51 11.31 38.44
CA ALA A 83 -19.26 12.53 38.71
C ALA A 83 -19.15 12.88 40.19
N GLY A 84 -18.30 13.86 40.53
CA GLY A 84 -18.22 14.50 41.84
C GLY A 84 -17.38 13.79 42.89
N GLY A 85 -16.44 14.50 43.49
CA GLY A 85 -15.71 14.33 44.73
C GLY A 85 -15.40 12.94 45.28
N ALA A 86 -14.27 12.76 45.92
CA ALA A 86 -13.64 11.56 46.45
C ALA A 86 -14.56 10.58 47.24
N GLY A 87 -15.45 9.86 46.52
CA GLY A 87 -16.25 8.78 47.09
C GLY A 87 -16.46 7.66 46.08
N GLU A 88 -16.22 6.44 46.46
CA GLU A 88 -16.34 5.23 45.61
C GLU A 88 -17.75 4.96 45.03
N GLN A 89 -18.75 5.77 45.43
CA GLN A 89 -20.16 5.63 45.01
C GLN A 89 -20.62 6.66 43.94
N ALA A 90 -19.75 7.48 43.43
CA ALA A 90 -20.13 8.42 42.35
C ALA A 90 -20.43 7.66 41.03
N PRO A 91 -21.50 8.02 40.32
CA PRO A 91 -21.83 7.35 39.07
C PRO A 91 -20.71 7.55 38.04
N LEU A 92 -20.30 6.46 37.38
CA LEU A 92 -19.35 6.50 36.28
C LEU A 92 -20.05 7.10 35.04
N LEU A 93 -19.55 8.21 34.55
CA LEU A 93 -19.99 8.87 33.33
C LEU A 93 -18.99 8.57 32.21
N VAL A 94 -19.44 8.70 30.99
CA VAL A 94 -18.57 8.70 29.81
C VAL A 94 -18.57 10.09 29.24
N GLU A 95 -17.40 10.67 29.06
CA GLU A 95 -17.18 11.95 28.41
C GLU A 95 -16.29 11.75 27.20
N GLY A 96 -16.64 12.37 26.08
CA GLY A 96 -15.89 12.25 24.84
C GLY A 96 -16.43 13.12 23.74
N PHE A 97 -15.91 12.93 22.57
CA PHE A 97 -16.36 13.60 21.36
C PHE A 97 -16.45 12.62 20.18
N ILE A 98 -17.32 12.95 19.25
CA ILE A 98 -17.61 12.15 18.06
C ILE A 98 -17.42 13.04 16.83
N ASN A 99 -16.61 12.59 15.87
CA ASN A 99 -16.37 13.28 14.61
C ASN A 99 -16.89 12.45 13.43
N ASP A 100 -17.47 13.13 12.44
CA ASP A 100 -17.82 12.55 11.15
C ASP A 100 -16.52 12.32 10.35
N VAL A 101 -16.23 11.06 10.03
CA VAL A 101 -15.08 10.64 9.23
C VAL A 101 -15.49 9.96 7.92
N THR A 102 -16.76 10.13 7.52
CA THR A 102 -17.35 9.46 6.34
C THR A 102 -16.55 9.73 5.07
N GLU A 103 -16.23 10.99 4.79
CA GLU A 103 -15.48 11.34 3.58
C GLU A 103 -14.05 10.78 3.60
N LYS A 104 -13.39 10.81 4.76
CA LYS A 104 -12.06 10.23 4.93
C LYS A 104 -12.09 8.72 4.68
N GLN A 105 -13.07 7.99 5.24
CA GLN A 105 -13.22 6.54 5.04
C GLN A 105 -13.53 6.20 3.57
N LYS A 106 -14.35 7.00 2.88
CA LYS A 106 -14.62 6.83 1.45
C LYS A 106 -13.35 6.99 0.62
N GLN A 107 -12.56 8.04 0.89
CA GLN A 107 -11.31 8.31 0.19
C GLN A 107 -10.30 7.17 0.41
N ASP A 108 -10.10 6.73 1.65
CA ASP A 108 -9.21 5.63 2.00
C ASP A 108 -9.63 4.32 1.31
N ASN A 109 -10.94 4.03 1.27
CA ASN A 109 -11.46 2.85 0.60
C ASN A 109 -11.29 2.94 -0.93
N THR A 110 -11.52 4.11 -1.53
CA THR A 110 -11.30 4.32 -2.97
C THR A 110 -9.83 4.09 -3.32
N ILE A 111 -8.90 4.71 -2.57
CA ILE A 111 -7.45 4.53 -2.78
C ILE A 111 -7.04 3.06 -2.63
N ARG A 112 -7.57 2.36 -1.63
CA ARG A 112 -7.31 0.92 -1.43
C ARG A 112 -7.82 0.09 -2.59
N GLN A 113 -9.02 0.39 -3.08
CA GLN A 113 -9.62 -0.31 -4.20
C GLN A 113 -8.84 -0.07 -5.50
N GLU A 114 -8.51 1.18 -5.82
CA GLU A 114 -7.68 1.53 -6.99
C GLU A 114 -6.30 0.86 -6.94
N ASN A 115 -5.64 0.86 -5.76
CA ASN A 115 -4.37 0.16 -5.57
C ASN A 115 -4.51 -1.35 -5.78
N LYS A 116 -5.61 -1.96 -5.32
CA LYS A 116 -5.88 -3.38 -5.53
C LYS A 116 -6.04 -3.69 -7.02
N GLU A 117 -6.86 -2.89 -7.72
CA GLU A 117 -7.08 -3.05 -9.16
C GLU A 117 -5.80 -2.85 -9.99
N LEU A 118 -4.99 -1.83 -9.63
CA LEU A 118 -3.68 -1.61 -10.26
C LEU A 118 -2.75 -2.81 -10.04
N ARG A 119 -2.70 -3.35 -8.83
CA ARG A 119 -1.92 -4.57 -8.53
C ARG A 119 -2.40 -5.79 -9.30
N GLU A 120 -3.71 -5.97 -9.44
CA GLU A 120 -4.29 -7.07 -10.22
C GLU A 120 -3.98 -6.91 -11.72
N ARG A 121 -4.06 -5.70 -12.27
CA ARG A 121 -3.66 -5.41 -13.67
C ARG A 121 -2.18 -5.63 -13.90
N LEU A 122 -1.31 -5.22 -12.97
CA LEU A 122 0.13 -5.49 -13.02
C LEU A 122 0.40 -6.98 -12.93
N LYS A 123 -0.24 -7.70 -12.00
CA LYS A 123 -0.16 -9.17 -11.94
C LYS A 123 -0.55 -9.82 -13.26
N ALA A 124 -1.64 -9.41 -13.88
CA ALA A 124 -2.08 -9.96 -15.16
C ALA A 124 -1.08 -9.71 -16.29
N ARG A 125 -0.36 -8.59 -16.29
CA ARG A 125 0.72 -8.31 -17.27
C ARG A 125 2.01 -9.06 -16.95
N CYS A 126 2.39 -9.12 -15.67
CA CYS A 126 3.62 -9.77 -15.22
C CYS A 126 3.50 -11.29 -15.06
N SER A 127 2.27 -11.85 -15.03
CA SER A 127 1.99 -13.26 -14.69
C SER A 127 2.23 -14.23 -15.82
N GLY A 128 2.76 -13.82 -16.98
CA GLY A 128 3.04 -14.79 -18.05
C GLY A 128 3.96 -15.92 -17.58
N ASP A 129 4.97 -15.62 -16.77
CA ASP A 129 6.07 -16.54 -16.47
C ASP A 129 6.34 -16.78 -14.98
N ILE A 130 5.88 -15.92 -14.06
CA ILE A 130 6.09 -16.13 -12.61
C ILE A 130 4.84 -16.76 -11.98
N VAL A 131 4.94 -18.01 -11.53
CA VAL A 131 3.84 -18.75 -10.92
C VAL A 131 4.04 -18.89 -9.42
N GLY A 132 3.03 -18.49 -8.62
CA GLY A 132 3.04 -18.71 -7.17
C GLY A 132 2.03 -17.84 -6.43
N ASN A 133 1.55 -18.36 -5.28
CA ASN A 133 0.56 -17.68 -4.41
C ASN A 133 1.05 -17.58 -2.96
N SER A 134 2.33 -17.87 -2.69
CA SER A 134 2.87 -17.75 -1.33
C SER A 134 2.98 -16.27 -0.92
N PRO A 135 2.94 -15.95 0.39
CA PRO A 135 3.15 -14.58 0.88
C PRO A 135 4.47 -13.96 0.40
N GLN A 136 5.50 -14.79 0.25
CA GLN A 136 6.82 -14.38 -0.23
C GLN A 136 6.77 -13.94 -1.70
N ILE A 137 6.11 -14.71 -2.57
CA ILE A 137 5.92 -14.33 -3.98
C ILE A 137 5.03 -13.09 -4.10
N THR A 138 4.02 -12.94 -3.26
CA THR A 138 3.21 -11.73 -3.23
C THR A 138 4.06 -10.49 -2.90
N ALA A 139 4.98 -10.60 -1.93
CA ALA A 139 5.92 -9.51 -1.62
C ALA A 139 6.86 -9.20 -2.80
N VAL A 140 7.30 -10.21 -3.56
CA VAL A 140 8.09 -10.01 -4.78
C VAL A 140 7.28 -9.27 -5.85
N PHE A 141 6.01 -9.60 -6.07
CA PHE A 141 5.16 -8.85 -6.99
C PHE A 141 4.98 -7.38 -6.58
N ASP A 142 4.85 -7.10 -5.27
CA ASP A 142 4.77 -5.72 -4.77
C ASP A 142 6.07 -4.94 -5.02
N LEU A 143 7.24 -5.60 -4.92
CA LEU A 143 8.53 -5.00 -5.25
C LEU A 143 8.69 -4.75 -6.76
N ILE A 144 8.30 -5.72 -7.59
CA ILE A 144 8.27 -5.58 -9.06
C ILE A 144 7.41 -4.38 -9.47
N ALA A 145 6.20 -4.26 -8.91
CA ALA A 145 5.31 -3.14 -9.20
C ALA A 145 5.90 -1.78 -8.82
N LYS A 146 6.60 -1.70 -7.68
CA LYS A 146 7.30 -0.48 -7.25
C LYS A 146 8.47 -0.13 -8.18
N ALA A 147 9.28 -1.13 -8.55
CA ALA A 147 10.43 -0.94 -9.43
C ALA A 147 9.97 -0.53 -10.86
N ALA A 148 8.88 -1.11 -11.36
CA ALA A 148 8.32 -0.77 -12.66
C ALA A 148 7.74 0.65 -12.75
N ALA A 149 7.35 1.24 -11.62
CA ALA A 149 6.78 2.59 -11.57
C ALA A 149 7.81 3.72 -11.62
N VAL A 150 9.09 3.42 -11.46
CA VAL A 150 10.19 4.40 -11.44
C VAL A 150 11.14 4.13 -12.60
N ASP A 151 11.80 5.18 -13.08
CA ASP A 151 12.76 5.10 -14.20
C ASP A 151 14.20 5.14 -13.66
N ASP A 152 14.50 4.20 -12.76
CA ASP A 152 15.79 4.08 -12.08
C ASP A 152 16.47 2.74 -12.39
N ASN A 153 17.77 2.66 -12.10
CA ASN A 153 18.52 1.40 -12.16
C ASN A 153 18.06 0.45 -11.04
N VAL A 154 17.72 -0.78 -11.42
CA VAL A 154 17.23 -1.81 -10.49
C VAL A 154 18.25 -2.93 -10.37
N VAL A 155 18.56 -3.34 -9.14
CA VAL A 155 19.41 -4.51 -8.87
C VAL A 155 18.53 -5.64 -8.34
N VAL A 156 18.61 -6.82 -9.00
CA VAL A 156 17.85 -8.03 -8.62
C VAL A 156 18.83 -9.01 -7.97
N TYR A 157 18.64 -9.27 -6.68
CA TYR A 157 19.43 -10.25 -5.92
C TYR A 157 18.70 -11.58 -5.77
N GLY A 158 19.45 -12.67 -5.86
CA GLY A 158 18.95 -14.02 -5.62
C GLY A 158 19.95 -15.09 -6.04
N GLU A 159 19.78 -16.30 -5.52
CA GLU A 159 20.57 -17.45 -5.89
C GLU A 159 20.41 -17.83 -7.38
N SER A 160 21.31 -18.65 -7.91
CA SER A 160 21.16 -19.15 -9.28
C SER A 160 19.86 -19.95 -9.41
N GLY A 161 19.14 -19.77 -10.52
CA GLY A 161 17.87 -20.49 -10.78
C GLY A 161 16.63 -19.95 -10.07
N THR A 162 16.72 -18.86 -9.30
CA THR A 162 15.54 -18.29 -8.60
C THR A 162 14.61 -17.44 -9.49
N GLY A 163 14.90 -17.33 -10.79
CA GLY A 163 14.04 -16.58 -11.73
C GLY A 163 14.33 -15.08 -11.79
N LYS A 164 15.58 -14.66 -11.57
CA LYS A 164 15.99 -13.24 -11.67
C LYS A 164 15.65 -12.60 -13.02
N GLU A 165 15.85 -13.33 -14.13
CA GLU A 165 15.48 -12.85 -15.46
C GLU A 165 13.96 -12.65 -15.59
N LEU A 166 13.16 -13.58 -15.05
CA LEU A 166 11.70 -13.44 -15.04
C LEU A 166 11.26 -12.19 -14.26
N ALA A 167 11.91 -11.92 -13.12
CA ALA A 167 11.63 -10.72 -12.34
C ALA A 167 12.02 -9.44 -13.12
N ALA A 168 13.17 -9.43 -13.79
CA ALA A 168 13.61 -8.31 -14.63
C ALA A 168 12.66 -8.06 -15.81
N ARG A 169 12.21 -9.13 -16.47
CA ARG A 169 11.22 -9.06 -17.56
C ARG A 169 9.89 -8.52 -17.05
N ALA A 170 9.42 -8.99 -15.88
CA ALA A 170 8.19 -8.50 -15.24
C ALA A 170 8.27 -7.01 -14.86
N ILE A 171 9.43 -6.51 -14.43
CA ILE A 171 9.66 -5.08 -14.20
C ILE A 171 9.54 -4.30 -15.52
N HIS A 172 10.16 -4.79 -16.58
CA HIS A 172 10.07 -4.17 -17.92
C HIS A 172 8.62 -4.11 -18.42
N ASP A 173 7.90 -5.24 -18.37
CA ASP A 173 6.51 -5.36 -18.84
C ASP A 173 5.53 -4.48 -18.06
N GLY A 174 5.84 -4.21 -16.78
CA GLY A 174 5.10 -3.30 -15.92
C GLY A 174 5.48 -1.82 -16.06
N SER A 175 6.60 -1.50 -16.74
CA SER A 175 7.14 -0.15 -16.83
C SER A 175 6.51 0.67 -17.96
N SER A 176 6.85 1.97 -18.02
CA SER A 176 6.52 2.85 -19.14
C SER A 176 7.15 2.41 -20.47
N ARG A 177 8.20 1.58 -20.42
CA ARG A 177 8.98 1.09 -21.57
C ARG A 177 8.53 -0.29 -22.06
N TYR A 178 7.40 -0.83 -21.63
CA TYR A 178 6.93 -2.20 -21.92
C TYR A 178 6.80 -2.55 -23.41
N GLN A 179 6.69 -1.54 -24.29
CA GLN A 179 6.65 -1.72 -25.74
C GLN A 179 8.02 -1.57 -26.42
N GLN A 180 9.03 -1.21 -25.64
CA GLN A 180 10.39 -0.99 -26.12
C GLN A 180 11.21 -2.30 -26.01
N PRO A 181 12.41 -2.37 -26.60
CA PRO A 181 13.23 -3.57 -26.54
C PRO A 181 13.59 -3.98 -25.10
N PHE A 182 13.50 -5.27 -24.81
CA PHE A 182 14.11 -5.89 -23.64
C PHE A 182 15.29 -6.75 -24.09
N VAL A 183 16.50 -6.35 -23.75
CA VAL A 183 17.73 -7.03 -24.14
C VAL A 183 18.34 -7.68 -22.91
N ALA A 184 18.37 -9.03 -22.87
CA ALA A 184 18.98 -9.80 -21.80
C ALA A 184 20.38 -10.27 -22.25
N VAL A 185 21.37 -10.04 -21.39
CA VAL A 185 22.77 -10.38 -21.64
C VAL A 185 23.31 -11.13 -20.43
N ASN A 186 23.78 -12.35 -20.64
CA ASN A 186 24.55 -13.06 -19.62
C ASN A 186 26.03 -12.65 -19.72
N CYS A 187 26.51 -11.90 -18.72
CA CYS A 187 27.88 -11.38 -18.73
C CYS A 187 28.94 -12.46 -18.58
N GLY A 188 28.63 -13.56 -17.86
CA GLY A 188 29.53 -14.68 -17.71
C GLY A 188 29.75 -15.50 -19.01
N ALA A 189 28.81 -15.40 -19.94
CA ALA A 189 28.93 -16.08 -21.24
C ALA A 189 29.77 -15.32 -22.26
N ILE A 190 30.11 -14.04 -22.01
CA ILE A 190 30.88 -13.22 -22.95
C ILE A 190 32.37 -13.29 -22.59
N PRO A 191 33.25 -13.78 -23.52
CA PRO A 191 34.69 -13.74 -23.32
C PRO A 191 35.18 -12.31 -23.01
N GLU A 192 36.07 -12.12 -22.05
CA GLU A 192 36.57 -10.82 -21.63
C GLU A 192 37.08 -9.97 -22.80
N SER A 193 37.79 -10.60 -23.77
CA SER A 193 38.29 -9.92 -24.96
C SER A 193 37.22 -9.36 -25.91
N LEU A 194 36.00 -9.89 -25.83
CA LEU A 194 34.87 -9.46 -26.65
C LEU A 194 33.87 -8.57 -25.92
N PHE A 195 33.96 -8.51 -24.59
CA PHE A 195 32.99 -7.81 -23.73
C PHE A 195 32.71 -6.37 -24.22
N GLU A 196 33.75 -5.62 -24.50
CA GLU A 196 33.62 -4.23 -24.97
C GLU A 196 32.94 -4.15 -26.33
N SER A 197 33.35 -4.98 -27.28
CA SER A 197 32.78 -4.99 -28.63
C SER A 197 31.34 -5.49 -28.68
N GLU A 198 30.93 -6.39 -27.77
CA GLU A 198 29.57 -6.86 -27.66
C GLU A 198 28.67 -5.81 -26.97
N LEU A 199 29.16 -5.19 -25.88
CA LEU A 199 28.36 -4.26 -25.10
C LEU A 199 28.18 -2.92 -25.78
N PHE A 200 29.29 -2.32 -26.29
CA PHE A 200 29.33 -0.98 -26.89
C PHE A 200 29.28 -0.97 -28.40
N GLY A 201 29.53 -2.12 -29.05
CA GLY A 201 29.66 -2.19 -30.50
C GLY A 201 30.96 -1.58 -31.00
N TYR A 202 31.10 -1.48 -32.33
CA TYR A 202 32.25 -0.86 -32.99
C TYR A 202 31.92 -0.40 -34.40
N LYS A 203 32.69 0.54 -34.87
CA LYS A 203 32.65 0.99 -36.27
C LYS A 203 33.64 0.21 -37.11
N LYS A 204 33.34 0.10 -38.41
CA LYS A 204 34.25 -0.46 -39.40
C LYS A 204 35.65 0.19 -39.32
N GLY A 205 36.69 -0.64 -39.22
CA GLY A 205 38.06 -0.19 -39.10
C GLY A 205 38.56 0.12 -37.69
N ALA A 206 37.76 -0.13 -36.64
CA ALA A 206 38.16 0.11 -35.24
C ALA A 206 39.33 -0.79 -34.80
N PHE A 207 39.47 -2.00 -35.38
CA PHE A 207 40.58 -2.91 -35.16
C PHE A 207 40.78 -3.83 -36.36
N THR A 208 41.86 -4.56 -36.36
CA THR A 208 42.17 -5.56 -37.45
C THR A 208 41.14 -6.66 -37.42
N GLY A 209 40.27 -6.69 -38.46
CA GLY A 209 39.13 -7.63 -38.54
C GLY A 209 37.76 -6.96 -38.44
N ALA A 210 37.67 -5.66 -38.13
CA ALA A 210 36.41 -4.92 -38.13
C ALA A 210 36.01 -4.54 -39.58
N THR A 211 35.41 -5.50 -40.28
CA THR A 211 35.03 -5.36 -41.71
C THR A 211 33.71 -4.59 -41.92
N ALA A 212 32.86 -4.51 -40.90
CA ALA A 212 31.57 -3.82 -40.88
C ALA A 212 31.30 -3.16 -39.53
N ASP A 213 30.33 -2.22 -39.49
CA ASP A 213 29.81 -1.69 -38.20
C ASP A 213 29.06 -2.79 -37.47
N LYS A 214 29.19 -2.83 -36.15
CA LYS A 214 28.44 -3.69 -35.22
C LYS A 214 27.79 -2.85 -34.14
N LYS A 215 26.47 -2.96 -34.01
CA LYS A 215 25.73 -2.38 -32.84
C LYS A 215 25.96 -3.20 -31.61
N GLY A 216 26.24 -2.53 -30.50
CA GLY A 216 26.37 -3.14 -29.18
C GLY A 216 25.01 -3.44 -28.53
N TYR A 217 25.02 -4.15 -27.42
CA TYR A 217 23.81 -4.42 -26.65
C TYR A 217 23.18 -3.13 -26.09
N LEU A 218 23.99 -2.12 -25.74
CA LEU A 218 23.48 -0.79 -25.33
C LEU A 218 22.69 -0.11 -26.44
N ASP A 219 23.20 -0.13 -27.70
CA ASP A 219 22.49 0.41 -28.84
C ASP A 219 21.18 -0.34 -29.15
N GLN A 220 21.19 -1.67 -28.91
CA GLN A 220 20.01 -2.52 -29.13
C GLN A 220 18.93 -2.29 -28.05
N ALA A 221 19.32 -1.90 -26.84
CA ALA A 221 18.42 -1.62 -25.73
C ALA A 221 18.00 -0.14 -25.66
N ASP A 222 18.42 0.68 -26.63
CA ASP A 222 18.15 2.12 -26.62
C ASP A 222 16.64 2.43 -26.51
N GLY A 223 16.27 3.28 -25.57
CA GLY A 223 14.88 3.58 -25.20
C GLY A 223 14.15 2.45 -24.47
N GLY A 224 14.77 1.28 -24.33
CA GLY A 224 14.21 0.07 -23.71
C GLY A 224 14.83 -0.28 -22.36
N THR A 225 15.09 -1.56 -22.15
CA THR A 225 15.68 -2.11 -20.91
C THR A 225 16.82 -3.07 -21.25
N LEU A 226 17.98 -2.84 -20.67
CA LEU A 226 19.11 -3.77 -20.70
C LEU A 226 19.17 -4.54 -19.36
N PHE A 227 19.03 -5.85 -19.43
CA PHE A 227 19.22 -6.73 -18.28
C PHE A 227 20.59 -7.42 -18.36
N LEU A 228 21.43 -7.18 -17.35
CA LEU A 228 22.76 -7.79 -17.24
C LEU A 228 22.71 -8.87 -16.17
N ASP A 229 22.70 -10.14 -16.59
CA ASP A 229 22.79 -11.28 -15.67
C ASP A 229 24.24 -11.60 -15.33
N GLU A 230 24.46 -12.20 -14.17
CA GLU A 230 25.80 -12.58 -13.66
C GLU A 230 26.80 -11.41 -13.67
N LEU A 231 26.34 -10.23 -13.24
CA LEU A 231 27.13 -8.99 -13.23
C LEU A 231 28.45 -9.13 -12.43
N GLY A 232 28.48 -10.03 -11.44
CA GLY A 232 29.67 -10.31 -10.63
C GLY A 232 30.80 -11.00 -11.40
N GLU A 233 30.50 -11.64 -12.55
CA GLU A 233 31.50 -12.33 -13.39
C GLU A 233 32.26 -11.38 -14.33
N ILE A 234 31.83 -10.10 -14.40
CA ILE A 234 32.52 -9.09 -15.21
C ILE A 234 33.89 -8.78 -14.61
N SER A 235 34.93 -8.80 -15.44
CA SER A 235 36.28 -8.40 -15.03
C SER A 235 36.32 -6.96 -14.53
N LEU A 236 37.27 -6.62 -13.66
CA LEU A 236 37.45 -5.26 -13.15
C LEU A 236 37.55 -4.21 -14.27
N MET A 237 38.21 -4.57 -15.37
CA MET A 237 38.31 -3.68 -16.54
C MET A 237 36.93 -3.48 -17.21
N GLY A 238 36.13 -4.53 -17.32
CA GLY A 238 34.75 -4.46 -17.81
C GLY A 238 33.84 -3.60 -16.93
N GLN A 239 33.97 -3.73 -15.61
CA GLN A 239 33.22 -2.91 -14.63
C GLN A 239 33.56 -1.42 -14.77
N VAL A 240 34.86 -1.07 -14.89
CA VAL A 240 35.26 0.34 -15.10
C VAL A 240 34.68 0.93 -16.39
N LYS A 241 34.58 0.12 -17.45
CA LYS A 241 33.99 0.56 -18.72
C LYS A 241 32.48 0.73 -18.61
N LEU A 242 31.81 -0.18 -17.94
CA LEU A 242 30.38 -0.08 -17.70
C LEU A 242 30.00 1.15 -16.86
N LEU A 243 30.82 1.56 -15.90
CA LEU A 243 30.61 2.76 -15.09
C LEU A 243 30.73 4.08 -15.88
N ARG A 244 31.28 4.04 -17.10
CA ARG A 244 31.47 5.22 -17.96
C ARG A 244 30.43 5.32 -19.08
N ALA A 245 29.56 4.33 -19.18
CA ALA A 245 28.47 4.28 -20.15
C ALA A 245 27.23 4.99 -19.61
#